data_3cadbaf87db1f89378389ea6f87f46c3
#
_entry.id   3cadbaf87db1f89378389ea6f87f46c3
#
_cell.length_a   1.000
_cell.length_b   1.000
_cell.length_c   1.000
_cell.angle_alpha   90.00
_cell.angle_beta   90.00
_cell.angle_gamma   90.00
#
_symmetry.space_group_name_H-M   'P 1'
#
loop_
_entity.id
_entity.type
_entity.pdbx_description
1 polymer ?
#
loop_
_entity_poly.entity_id
_entity_poly.type
_entity_poly.pdbx_seq_one_letter_code
_entity_poly.pdbx_strand_id
1 'polypeptide(L)'
;MSYELNRKLAAPREPLPTTAEIDQVTADIIRGAFETVCFESATYLGRAASSPIINQSNERNAAIVDAHGRLAMGAIGTPHLTFVNQMETRWGLMNQERYDWGPGDVFLANDPDHGGGHLPDYNVYGPVYDEKGELICIQTLQAHQGDTGGKDPGGFTLEATDVFTEGVIYPCLKLVHRGQLRMDVFDFVVRNNRFATFAGDIAAMIGGVQHAVKMLEDLLCKWGSDVVKAAINHSIEHTEKRMRDEISKWPDGTYEGTVFIDHDTAGTKDIKVHVACTVDDGQLTVDLTGTDDRQDLVGVWNTFANSRSYVMTQVITHLDPTIVRNEGMFNAVEIVIPEGCIAQPPPNKPAALGSFHPACEITEAVCVALSQVAPERAQPQLYKIGMPNAVIGFD
;
A
#
# COMPACT_ATOMS: atom_id res chain seq x y z
N MET A 1 -3.50 20.90 2.56
CA MET A 1 -2.19 20.27 2.27
C MET A 1 -2.34 18.90 1.61
N SER A 2 -3.36 18.12 1.92
CA SER A 2 -3.50 16.74 1.50
C SER A 2 -3.79 16.49 0.01
N TYR A 3 -4.74 17.16 -0.61
CA TYR A 3 -5.14 16.85 -2.00
C TYR A 3 -4.02 17.12 -3.02
N GLU A 4 -3.30 18.22 -2.88
CA GLU A 4 -2.12 18.48 -3.72
C GLU A 4 -1.02 17.45 -3.50
N LEU A 5 -0.83 17.01 -2.25
CA LEU A 5 0.12 15.94 -1.93
C LEU A 5 -0.31 14.61 -2.54
N ASN A 6 -1.59 14.24 -2.43
CA ASN A 6 -2.12 13.01 -3.04
C ASN A 6 -1.87 12.98 -4.55
N ARG A 7 -2.13 14.10 -5.25
CA ARG A 7 -1.80 14.23 -6.68
C ARG A 7 -0.30 14.05 -6.95
N LYS A 8 0.56 14.66 -6.12
CA LYS A 8 2.02 14.48 -6.25
C LYS A 8 2.48 13.05 -5.98
N LEU A 9 1.90 12.40 -4.98
CA LEU A 9 2.22 11.01 -4.66
C LEU A 9 1.75 10.05 -5.76
N ALA A 10 0.58 10.27 -6.35
CA ALA A 10 0.03 9.43 -7.40
C ALA A 10 0.59 9.73 -8.80
N ALA A 11 1.27 10.86 -8.98
CA ALA A 11 1.78 11.26 -10.28
C ALA A 11 2.72 10.20 -10.89
N PRO A 12 2.65 9.96 -12.21
CA PRO A 12 3.59 9.09 -12.93
C PRO A 12 5.05 9.48 -12.65
N ARG A 13 5.93 8.49 -12.69
CA ARG A 13 7.35 8.64 -12.43
C ARG A 13 8.18 8.21 -13.63
N GLU A 14 9.25 8.96 -13.91
CA GLU A 14 10.17 8.63 -14.97
C GLU A 14 10.91 7.31 -14.70
N PRO A 15 11.29 6.57 -15.76
CA PRO A 15 12.16 5.41 -15.64
C PRO A 15 13.49 5.75 -14.98
N LEU A 16 14.13 4.74 -14.36
CA LEU A 16 15.49 4.91 -13.83
C LEU A 16 16.48 5.14 -14.95
N PRO A 17 17.41 6.11 -14.83
CA PRO A 17 18.43 6.33 -15.83
C PRO A 17 19.40 5.15 -15.85
N THR A 18 19.60 4.55 -17.02
CA THR A 18 20.55 3.46 -17.25
C THR A 18 20.98 3.43 -18.71
N THR A 19 22.18 2.98 -18.97
CA THR A 19 22.71 2.72 -20.33
C THR A 19 22.80 1.22 -20.63
N ALA A 20 22.46 0.36 -19.67
CA ALA A 20 22.52 -1.07 -19.85
C ALA A 20 21.38 -1.56 -20.77
N GLU A 21 21.74 -2.33 -21.78
CA GLU A 21 20.79 -3.15 -22.54
C GLU A 21 20.66 -4.50 -21.85
N ILE A 22 19.45 -5.02 -21.76
CA ILE A 22 19.13 -6.25 -21.05
C ILE A 22 18.23 -7.15 -21.92
N ASP A 23 18.53 -8.43 -21.94
CA ASP A 23 17.65 -9.42 -22.56
C ASP A 23 16.53 -9.86 -21.59
N GLN A 24 15.47 -10.45 -22.17
CA GLN A 24 14.29 -10.90 -21.41
C GLN A 24 14.65 -11.91 -20.31
N VAL A 25 15.60 -12.80 -20.56
CA VAL A 25 15.98 -13.86 -19.60
C VAL A 25 16.64 -13.25 -18.37
N THR A 26 17.58 -12.32 -18.59
CA THR A 26 18.24 -11.59 -17.51
C THR A 26 17.24 -10.75 -16.71
N ALA A 27 16.29 -10.07 -17.40
CA ALA A 27 15.22 -9.31 -16.74
C ALA A 27 14.37 -10.22 -15.85
N ASP A 28 13.97 -11.37 -16.34
CA ASP A 28 13.15 -12.36 -15.60
C ASP A 28 13.89 -12.94 -14.39
N ILE A 29 15.20 -13.19 -14.51
CA ILE A 29 16.03 -13.68 -13.39
C ILE A 29 16.08 -12.63 -12.28
N ILE A 30 16.29 -11.36 -12.60
CA ILE A 30 16.37 -10.27 -11.61
C ILE A 30 15.00 -10.03 -11.00
N ARG A 31 13.91 -10.05 -11.79
CA ARG A 31 12.54 -9.98 -11.31
C ARG A 31 12.23 -11.11 -10.32
N GLY A 32 12.60 -12.35 -10.64
CA GLY A 32 12.43 -13.51 -9.74
C GLY A 32 13.24 -13.38 -8.46
N ALA A 33 14.42 -12.74 -8.52
CA ALA A 33 15.20 -12.43 -7.33
C ALA A 33 14.49 -11.38 -6.44
N PHE A 34 13.87 -10.35 -7.02
CA PHE A 34 13.07 -9.37 -6.27
C PHE A 34 11.86 -10.02 -5.59
N GLU A 35 11.17 -10.90 -6.30
CA GLU A 35 10.06 -11.69 -5.73
C GLU A 35 10.53 -12.53 -4.54
N THR A 36 11.70 -13.18 -4.67
CA THR A 36 12.32 -13.93 -3.59
C THR A 36 12.67 -13.06 -2.39
N VAL A 37 13.24 -11.86 -2.60
CA VAL A 37 13.54 -10.92 -1.52
C VAL A 37 12.28 -10.52 -0.75
N CYS A 38 11.20 -10.17 -1.46
CA CYS A 38 9.92 -9.85 -0.84
C CYS A 38 9.36 -11.06 -0.05
N PHE A 39 9.45 -12.27 -0.62
CA PHE A 39 9.02 -13.50 0.06
C PHE A 39 9.80 -13.76 1.34
N GLU A 40 11.11 -13.66 1.29
CA GLU A 40 12.00 -13.86 2.45
C GLU A 40 11.71 -12.82 3.55
N SER A 41 11.55 -11.54 3.19
CA SER A 41 11.23 -10.46 4.11
C SER A 41 9.89 -10.68 4.83
N ALA A 42 8.83 -10.98 4.08
CA ALA A 42 7.51 -11.27 4.64
C ALA A 42 7.50 -12.55 5.48
N THR A 43 8.25 -13.57 5.07
CA THR A 43 8.40 -14.83 5.80
C THR A 43 9.16 -14.61 7.10
N TYR A 44 10.26 -13.85 7.06
CA TYR A 44 11.01 -13.46 8.26
C TYR A 44 10.09 -12.81 9.29
N LEU A 45 9.33 -11.79 8.88
CA LEU A 45 8.37 -11.14 9.75
C LEU A 45 7.35 -12.13 10.32
N GLY A 46 6.74 -12.96 9.47
CA GLY A 46 5.72 -13.92 9.91
C GLY A 46 6.22 -14.95 10.92
N ARG A 47 7.51 -15.25 10.91
CA ARG A 47 8.14 -16.20 11.87
C ARG A 47 8.66 -15.51 13.13
N ALA A 48 9.10 -14.27 13.03
CA ALA A 48 9.71 -13.52 14.13
C ALA A 48 8.70 -12.69 14.93
N ALA A 49 7.56 -12.31 14.32
CA ALA A 49 6.52 -11.52 14.96
C ALA A 49 5.83 -12.28 16.11
N SER A 50 5.45 -11.54 17.11
CA SER A 50 4.80 -12.06 18.33
C SER A 50 3.27 -12.02 18.24
N SER A 51 2.70 -11.07 17.49
CA SER A 51 1.24 -10.92 17.41
C SER A 51 0.57 -11.90 16.45
N PRO A 52 -0.62 -12.43 16.80
CA PRO A 52 -1.38 -13.33 15.92
C PRO A 52 -1.83 -12.67 14.61
N ILE A 53 -2.07 -11.38 14.59
CA ILE A 53 -2.44 -10.61 13.40
C ILE A 53 -1.37 -10.76 12.30
N ILE A 54 -0.09 -10.67 12.67
CA ILE A 54 1.02 -10.75 11.73
C ILE A 54 1.36 -12.21 11.41
N ASN A 55 1.47 -13.08 12.42
CA ASN A 55 2.00 -14.43 12.23
C ASN A 55 0.96 -15.48 11.85
N GLN A 56 -0.33 -15.30 12.17
CA GLN A 56 -1.42 -16.23 11.86
C GLN A 56 -2.33 -15.70 10.75
N SER A 57 -2.81 -14.44 10.84
CA SER A 57 -3.73 -13.86 9.85
C SER A 57 -3.02 -13.41 8.57
N ASN A 58 -1.68 -13.37 8.54
CA ASN A 58 -0.87 -12.90 7.41
C ASN A 58 -1.12 -11.44 7.00
N GLU A 59 -1.57 -10.60 7.92
CA GLU A 59 -1.78 -9.17 7.64
C GLU A 59 -0.46 -8.42 7.56
N ARG A 60 0.32 -8.76 6.55
CA ARG A 60 1.61 -8.18 6.24
C ARG A 60 1.85 -8.21 4.73
N ASN A 61 2.71 -7.33 4.26
CA ASN A 61 3.13 -7.27 2.87
C ASN A 61 4.56 -6.77 2.74
N ALA A 62 5.29 -7.27 1.76
CA ALA A 62 6.61 -6.79 1.39
C ALA A 62 6.62 -6.32 -0.07
N ALA A 63 7.30 -5.21 -0.33
CA ALA A 63 7.45 -4.67 -1.67
C ALA A 63 8.81 -3.99 -1.85
N ILE A 64 9.19 -3.75 -3.10
CA ILE A 64 10.37 -2.98 -3.48
C ILE A 64 9.90 -1.79 -4.29
N VAL A 65 10.30 -0.59 -3.86
CA VAL A 65 10.05 0.68 -4.54
C VAL A 65 11.39 1.17 -5.09
N ASP A 66 11.45 1.64 -6.34
CA ASP A 66 12.69 2.14 -6.90
C ASP A 66 13.04 3.56 -6.43
N ALA A 67 14.23 4.05 -6.79
CA ALA A 67 14.71 5.37 -6.38
C ALA A 67 13.88 6.54 -6.93
N HIS A 68 13.01 6.33 -7.91
CA HIS A 68 12.05 7.32 -8.40
C HIS A 68 10.67 7.18 -7.75
N GLY A 69 10.47 6.18 -6.88
CA GLY A 69 9.22 5.93 -6.19
C GLY A 69 8.24 5.04 -6.97
N ARG A 70 8.69 4.35 -8.04
CA ARG A 70 7.87 3.38 -8.76
C ARG A 70 7.86 2.05 -8.01
N LEU A 71 6.74 1.37 -7.98
CA LEU A 71 6.66 0.01 -7.47
C LEU A 71 7.42 -0.93 -8.43
N ALA A 72 8.60 -1.39 -8.02
CA ALA A 72 9.40 -2.32 -8.81
C ALA A 72 8.89 -3.77 -8.66
N MET A 73 8.47 -4.14 -7.45
CA MET A 73 7.90 -5.44 -7.13
C MET A 73 6.93 -5.33 -5.95
N GLY A 74 5.69 -5.76 -6.15
CA GLY A 74 4.73 -6.03 -5.09
C GLY A 74 4.49 -7.52 -5.01
N ALA A 75 4.99 -8.16 -3.97
CA ALA A 75 4.83 -9.59 -3.78
C ALA A 75 4.00 -9.88 -2.54
N ILE A 76 3.67 -11.00 -2.24
CA ILE A 76 3.17 -11.73 -1.08
C ILE A 76 2.55 -10.89 0.05
N GLY A 77 1.40 -11.31 0.48
CA GLY A 77 0.64 -10.82 1.62
C GLY A 77 -0.69 -10.19 1.21
N THR A 78 -1.23 -9.37 2.07
CA THR A 78 -2.52 -8.69 1.87
C THR A 78 -2.42 -7.69 0.71
N PRO A 79 -3.16 -7.88 -0.40
CA PRO A 79 -2.88 -7.16 -1.65
C PRO A 79 -2.98 -5.64 -1.55
N HIS A 80 -3.95 -5.10 -0.80
CA HIS A 80 -4.10 -3.65 -0.69
C HIS A 80 -2.91 -2.98 0.01
N LEU A 81 -2.26 -3.63 0.96
CA LEU A 81 -1.07 -3.10 1.62
C LEU A 81 0.09 -2.83 0.64
N THR A 82 0.19 -3.64 -0.43
CA THR A 82 1.23 -3.48 -1.47
C THR A 82 1.25 -2.09 -2.08
N PHE A 83 0.08 -1.54 -2.38
CA PHE A 83 -0.04 -0.28 -3.10
C PHE A 83 -0.09 0.92 -2.15
N VAL A 84 -0.42 0.69 -0.88
CA VAL A 84 -0.37 1.71 0.17
C VAL A 84 1.08 1.98 0.58
N ASN A 85 1.86 0.93 0.87
CA ASN A 85 3.24 1.11 1.33
C ASN A 85 4.11 1.88 0.32
N GLN A 86 3.82 1.75 -0.98
CA GLN A 86 4.45 2.55 -2.03
C GLN A 86 4.23 4.05 -1.82
N MET A 87 3.00 4.45 -1.51
CA MET A 87 2.65 5.87 -1.36
C MET A 87 3.32 6.50 -0.15
N GLU A 88 3.35 5.82 1.00
CA GLU A 88 4.09 6.27 2.18
C GLU A 88 5.59 6.35 1.92
N THR A 89 6.14 5.33 1.22
CA THR A 89 7.55 5.32 0.84
C THR A 89 7.88 6.48 -0.09
N ARG A 90 7.00 6.82 -1.04
CA ARG A 90 7.15 8.02 -1.89
C ARG A 90 7.20 9.31 -1.07
N TRP A 91 6.38 9.43 -0.02
CA TRP A 91 6.43 10.57 0.88
C TRP A 91 7.81 10.66 1.57
N GLY A 92 8.30 9.57 2.13
CA GLY A 92 9.62 9.50 2.74
C GLY A 92 10.72 9.87 1.75
N LEU A 93 10.68 9.31 0.53
CA LEU A 93 11.62 9.59 -0.57
C LEU A 93 11.61 11.07 -0.98
N MET A 94 10.43 11.69 -1.12
CA MET A 94 10.31 13.12 -1.43
C MET A 94 10.91 14.04 -0.35
N ASN A 95 11.10 13.53 0.86
CA ASN A 95 11.65 14.24 2.01
C ASN A 95 12.99 13.64 2.48
N GLN A 96 13.68 12.86 1.64
CA GLN A 96 14.90 12.14 2.01
C GLN A 96 16.01 13.03 2.56
N GLU A 97 16.18 14.24 2.01
CA GLU A 97 17.16 15.21 2.51
C GLU A 97 16.80 15.69 3.91
N ARG A 98 15.52 16.01 4.17
CA ARG A 98 15.01 16.44 5.47
C ARG A 98 15.25 15.40 6.57
N TYR A 99 15.13 14.13 6.23
CA TYR A 99 15.28 13.00 7.15
C TYR A 99 16.67 12.39 7.12
N ASP A 100 17.63 13.01 6.40
CA ASP A 100 19.03 12.56 6.32
C ASP A 100 19.11 11.05 6.03
N TRP A 101 18.55 10.63 4.87
CA TRP A 101 18.58 9.23 4.46
C TRP A 101 19.99 8.77 4.13
N GLY A 102 20.39 7.58 4.55
CA GLY A 102 21.68 6.99 4.29
C GLY A 102 21.69 5.46 4.41
N PRO A 103 22.82 4.84 4.00
CA PRO A 103 22.98 3.39 4.10
C PRO A 103 22.78 2.89 5.53
N GLY A 104 22.02 1.80 5.67
CA GLY A 104 21.71 1.18 6.95
C GLY A 104 20.63 1.88 7.78
N ASP A 105 19.99 2.93 7.27
CA ASP A 105 18.85 3.56 7.92
C ASP A 105 17.58 2.69 7.77
N VAL A 106 16.70 2.75 8.77
CA VAL A 106 15.36 2.15 8.72
C VAL A 106 14.35 3.15 9.29
N PHE A 107 13.24 3.30 8.60
CA PHE A 107 12.18 4.26 8.91
C PHE A 107 10.86 3.55 9.21
N LEU A 108 10.01 4.23 9.97
CA LEU A 108 8.63 3.85 10.29
C LEU A 108 7.67 4.93 9.83
N ALA A 109 6.58 4.55 9.20
CA ALA A 109 5.46 5.43 8.84
C ALA A 109 4.11 4.73 9.05
N ASN A 110 3.06 5.53 9.30
CA ASN A 110 1.66 5.10 9.32
C ASN A 110 0.69 6.28 9.11
N ASP A 111 1.17 7.37 8.51
CA ASP A 111 0.42 8.63 8.45
C ASP A 111 -0.60 8.64 7.31
N PRO A 112 -1.91 8.64 7.62
CA PRO A 112 -2.98 8.66 6.62
C PRO A 112 -2.94 9.85 5.67
N ASP A 113 -2.47 11.00 6.12
CA ASP A 113 -2.36 12.22 5.31
C ASP A 113 -1.08 12.28 4.47
N HIS A 114 -0.14 11.36 4.69
CA HIS A 114 1.14 11.28 3.99
C HIS A 114 1.33 9.97 3.19
N GLY A 115 0.25 9.48 2.60
CA GLY A 115 0.26 8.31 1.73
C GLY A 115 -0.02 6.99 2.44
N GLY A 116 -0.32 7.03 3.73
CA GLY A 116 -0.71 5.87 4.52
C GLY A 116 -2.12 5.36 4.25
N GLY A 117 -2.35 4.14 4.66
CA GLY A 117 -3.66 3.52 4.75
C GLY A 117 -4.40 3.92 6.02
N HIS A 118 -5.05 2.97 6.66
CA HIS A 118 -5.57 3.22 7.99
C HIS A 118 -4.43 3.14 9.03
N LEU A 119 -4.60 3.86 10.13
CA LEU A 119 -3.53 4.10 11.09
C LEU A 119 -2.85 2.84 11.69
N PRO A 120 -3.54 1.68 11.86
CA PRO A 120 -2.91 0.45 12.33
C PRO A 120 -1.89 -0.18 11.37
N ASP A 121 -1.86 0.18 10.09
CA ASP A 121 -0.96 -0.39 9.09
C ASP A 121 0.40 0.33 9.11
N TYR A 122 1.35 -0.23 9.87
CA TYR A 122 2.68 0.34 9.99
C TYR A 122 3.58 -0.13 8.84
N ASN A 123 4.19 0.83 8.15
CA ASN A 123 5.19 0.59 7.11
C ASN A 123 6.59 0.83 7.66
N VAL A 124 7.43 -0.21 7.66
CA VAL A 124 8.86 -0.10 7.95
C VAL A 124 9.63 -0.26 6.67
N TYR A 125 10.57 0.65 6.38
CA TYR A 125 11.29 0.62 5.11
C TYR A 125 12.74 1.07 5.26
N GLY A 126 13.60 0.57 4.36
CA GLY A 126 15.03 0.86 4.34
C GLY A 126 15.55 1.10 2.93
N PRO A 127 16.33 2.19 2.71
CA PRO A 127 16.93 2.48 1.43
C PRO A 127 18.10 1.55 1.12
N VAL A 128 18.26 1.22 -0.16
CA VAL A 128 19.33 0.37 -0.70
C VAL A 128 20.20 1.20 -1.62
N TYR A 129 21.47 1.31 -1.26
CA TYR A 129 22.47 2.06 -2.02
C TYR A 129 23.45 1.12 -2.69
N ASP A 130 23.99 1.56 -3.83
CA ASP A 130 25.09 0.88 -4.47
C ASP A 130 26.45 1.26 -3.83
N GLU A 131 27.53 0.65 -4.30
CA GLU A 131 28.90 0.90 -3.85
C GLU A 131 29.37 2.35 -4.06
N LYS A 132 28.71 3.09 -4.97
CA LYS A 132 29.00 4.50 -5.24
C LYS A 132 28.19 5.46 -4.37
N GLY A 133 27.28 4.92 -3.56
CA GLY A 133 26.36 5.69 -2.71
C GLY A 133 25.13 6.23 -3.48
N GLU A 134 24.82 5.67 -4.66
CA GLU A 134 23.60 5.98 -5.38
C GLU A 134 22.42 5.18 -4.79
N LEU A 135 21.32 5.83 -4.48
CA LEU A 135 20.07 5.16 -4.08
C LEU A 135 19.49 4.42 -5.29
N ILE A 136 19.27 3.13 -5.17
CA ILE A 136 18.73 2.29 -6.25
C ILE A 136 17.28 1.90 -6.01
N CYS A 137 16.96 1.47 -4.79
CA CYS A 137 15.61 1.10 -4.41
C CYS A 137 15.42 1.21 -2.90
N ILE A 138 14.19 0.97 -2.46
CA ILE A 138 13.78 0.95 -1.06
C ILE A 138 13.02 -0.36 -0.82
N GLN A 139 13.46 -1.13 0.17
CA GLN A 139 12.70 -2.27 0.66
C GLN A 139 11.64 -1.80 1.62
N THR A 140 10.39 -2.23 1.43
CA THR A 140 9.28 -1.92 2.33
C THR A 140 8.68 -3.18 2.93
N LEU A 141 8.22 -3.08 4.18
CA LEU A 141 7.56 -4.15 4.90
C LEU A 141 6.43 -3.54 5.74
N GLN A 142 5.19 -3.79 5.35
CA GLN A 142 4.01 -3.26 6.04
C GLN A 142 3.30 -4.38 6.79
N ALA A 143 2.78 -4.05 7.98
CA ALA A 143 1.99 -4.97 8.77
C ALA A 143 0.97 -4.24 9.64
N HIS A 144 -0.21 -4.85 9.76
CA HIS A 144 -1.26 -4.40 10.65
C HIS A 144 -0.84 -4.62 12.11
N GLN A 145 -0.97 -3.58 12.93
CA GLN A 145 -0.66 -3.61 14.36
C GLN A 145 -1.93 -3.76 15.20
N GLY A 146 -1.82 -4.51 16.28
CA GLY A 146 -2.96 -4.76 17.16
C GLY A 146 -3.43 -3.57 17.98
N ASP A 147 -2.69 -2.46 18.01
CA ASP A 147 -3.04 -1.23 18.71
C ASP A 147 -2.24 -0.04 18.17
N THR A 148 -2.79 1.14 18.26
CA THR A 148 -2.21 2.40 17.76
C THR A 148 -1.98 3.44 18.86
N GLY A 149 -2.34 3.13 20.11
CA GLY A 149 -2.24 4.06 21.23
C GLY A 149 -3.36 5.10 21.32
N GLY A 150 -4.43 4.94 20.53
CA GLY A 150 -5.58 5.85 20.51
C GLY A 150 -6.49 5.73 21.75
N LYS A 151 -7.69 6.34 21.65
CA LYS A 151 -8.70 6.33 22.75
C LYS A 151 -9.10 4.91 23.12
N ASP A 152 -9.43 4.10 22.13
CA ASP A 152 -9.87 2.72 22.35
C ASP A 152 -8.76 1.73 22.03
N PRO A 153 -8.63 0.63 22.79
CA PRO A 153 -7.69 -0.44 22.47
C PRO A 153 -7.99 -1.06 21.10
N GLY A 154 -6.96 -1.40 20.32
CA GLY A 154 -7.11 -2.01 19.02
C GLY A 154 -7.07 -1.04 17.83
N GLY A 155 -6.99 0.28 18.09
CA GLY A 155 -6.86 1.29 17.04
C GLY A 155 -8.14 1.57 16.25
N PHE A 156 -9.29 1.06 16.70
CA PHE A 156 -10.61 1.27 16.08
C PHE A 156 -11.53 2.02 17.02
N THR A 157 -11.65 3.33 16.86
CA THR A 157 -12.55 4.17 17.64
C THR A 157 -13.77 4.53 16.78
N LEU A 158 -14.91 3.89 17.05
CA LEU A 158 -16.14 4.03 16.24
C LEU A 158 -16.71 5.45 16.23
N GLU A 159 -16.44 6.22 17.28
CA GLU A 159 -16.92 7.60 17.46
C GLU A 159 -15.84 8.65 17.12
N ALA A 160 -14.72 8.23 16.50
CA ALA A 160 -13.66 9.16 16.16
C ALA A 160 -14.16 10.23 15.19
N THR A 161 -13.87 11.47 15.49
CA THR A 161 -14.15 12.63 14.64
C THR A 161 -12.91 13.13 13.90
N ASP A 162 -11.75 12.70 14.37
CA ASP A 162 -10.43 13.01 13.81
C ASP A 162 -9.44 11.86 14.03
N VAL A 163 -8.37 11.87 13.24
CA VAL A 163 -7.32 10.83 13.27
C VAL A 163 -6.54 10.79 14.58
N PHE A 164 -6.46 11.91 15.32
CA PHE A 164 -5.70 11.97 16.59
C PHE A 164 -6.37 11.17 17.70
N THR A 165 -7.68 10.94 17.58
CA THR A 165 -8.42 10.05 18.47
C THR A 165 -8.07 8.58 18.23
N GLU A 166 -7.63 8.22 17.02
CA GLU A 166 -7.33 6.85 16.61
C GLU A 166 -5.93 6.37 17.02
N GLY A 167 -4.99 7.28 17.27
CA GLY A 167 -3.66 6.87 17.76
C GLY A 167 -2.51 7.79 17.43
N VAL A 168 -1.30 7.24 17.53
CA VAL A 168 -0.06 7.97 17.29
C VAL A 168 0.32 7.90 15.81
N ILE A 169 0.63 9.06 15.24
CA ILE A 169 0.95 9.23 13.82
C ILE A 169 2.47 9.38 13.64
N TYR A 170 3.02 8.56 12.76
CA TYR A 170 4.43 8.57 12.38
C TYR A 170 4.58 8.88 10.88
N PRO A 171 4.86 10.13 10.46
CA PRO A 171 4.97 10.45 9.03
C PRO A 171 6.23 9.88 8.37
N CYS A 172 7.35 9.87 9.09
CA CYS A 172 8.62 9.26 8.69
C CYS A 172 9.58 9.29 9.89
N LEU A 173 9.57 8.27 10.69
CA LEU A 173 10.33 8.21 11.92
C LEU A 173 11.56 7.30 11.76
N LYS A 174 12.79 7.83 11.92
CA LYS A 174 14.02 7.04 11.79
C LYS A 174 14.21 6.15 13.03
N LEU A 175 13.98 4.84 12.91
CA LEU A 175 14.19 3.83 13.95
C LEU A 175 15.64 3.37 14.05
N VAL A 176 16.29 3.22 12.89
CA VAL A 176 17.70 2.83 12.81
C VAL A 176 18.45 3.92 12.08
N HIS A 177 19.57 4.36 12.63
CA HIS A 177 20.48 5.31 12.03
C HIS A 177 21.82 4.65 11.73
N ARG A 178 22.15 4.53 10.42
CA ARG A 178 23.40 3.92 9.95
C ARG A 178 23.71 2.57 10.64
N GLY A 179 22.71 1.69 10.66
CA GLY A 179 22.82 0.37 11.27
C GLY A 179 22.67 0.31 12.79
N GLN A 180 22.53 1.45 13.47
CA GLN A 180 22.38 1.50 14.93
C GLN A 180 20.93 1.81 15.32
N LEU A 181 20.31 0.92 16.10
CA LEU A 181 18.97 1.14 16.66
C LEU A 181 18.95 2.38 17.55
N ARG A 182 18.03 3.29 17.28
CA ARG A 182 17.77 4.45 18.13
C ARG A 182 16.85 4.05 19.29
N MET A 183 17.45 3.66 20.40
CA MET A 183 16.69 3.19 21.58
C MET A 183 15.72 4.23 22.12
N ASP A 184 16.09 5.53 22.07
CA ASP A 184 15.23 6.64 22.48
C ASP A 184 13.93 6.71 21.66
N VAL A 185 14.04 6.45 20.35
CA VAL A 185 12.90 6.43 19.42
C VAL A 185 12.12 5.11 19.53
N PHE A 186 12.82 3.99 19.62
CA PHE A 186 12.20 2.68 19.76
C PHE A 186 11.36 2.61 21.05
N ASP A 187 11.92 3.04 22.19
CA ASP A 187 11.20 3.09 23.47
C ASP A 187 9.99 4.03 23.41
N PHE A 188 10.12 5.18 22.72
CA PHE A 188 8.98 6.08 22.50
C PHE A 188 7.85 5.40 21.72
N VAL A 189 8.16 4.72 20.62
CA VAL A 189 7.17 4.01 19.79
C VAL A 189 6.51 2.89 20.60
N VAL A 190 7.31 2.06 21.26
CA VAL A 190 6.81 0.94 22.09
C VAL A 190 5.94 1.42 23.23
N ARG A 191 6.35 2.51 23.93
CA ARG A 191 5.60 3.03 25.08
C ARG A 191 4.19 3.54 24.71
N ASN A 192 3.98 3.94 23.48
CA ASN A 192 2.70 4.44 22.98
C ASN A 192 1.76 3.32 22.46
N ASN A 193 2.06 2.07 22.74
CA ASN A 193 1.23 0.93 22.41
C ASN A 193 0.93 0.14 23.70
N ARG A 194 -0.29 -0.43 23.79
CA ARG A 194 -0.76 -1.15 24.98
C ARG A 194 -0.29 -2.60 25.01
N PHE A 195 -0.01 -3.20 23.84
CA PHE A 195 0.28 -4.62 23.76
C PHE A 195 1.76 -4.92 24.00
N ALA A 196 2.02 -5.87 24.90
CA ALA A 196 3.38 -6.30 25.22
C ALA A 196 4.10 -6.95 24.03
N THR A 197 3.37 -7.51 23.07
CA THR A 197 3.90 -8.13 21.84
C THR A 197 4.47 -7.10 20.86
N PHE A 198 4.05 -5.85 20.94
CA PHE A 198 4.36 -4.82 19.94
C PHE A 198 5.85 -4.54 19.78
N ALA A 199 6.62 -4.55 20.88
CA ALA A 199 8.09 -4.40 20.80
C ALA A 199 8.75 -5.49 19.94
N GLY A 200 8.27 -6.74 20.09
CA GLY A 200 8.73 -7.86 19.29
C GLY A 200 8.35 -7.71 17.81
N ASP A 201 7.15 -7.22 17.53
CA ASP A 201 6.67 -7.02 16.15
C ASP A 201 7.47 -5.93 15.43
N ILE A 202 7.70 -4.77 16.06
CA ILE A 202 8.55 -3.72 15.48
C ILE A 202 9.99 -4.18 15.28
N ALA A 203 10.56 -4.91 16.23
CA ALA A 203 11.91 -5.50 16.11
C ALA A 203 11.97 -6.51 14.94
N ALA A 204 10.92 -7.32 14.77
CA ALA A 204 10.81 -8.27 13.66
C ALA A 204 10.67 -7.54 12.29
N MET A 205 9.93 -6.44 12.21
CA MET A 205 9.84 -5.62 11.01
C MET A 205 11.19 -5.00 10.64
N ILE A 206 11.91 -4.43 11.62
CA ILE A 206 13.27 -3.90 11.41
C ILE A 206 14.19 -5.00 10.87
N GLY A 207 14.21 -6.17 11.52
CA GLY A 207 15.03 -7.31 11.10
C GLY A 207 14.68 -7.82 9.70
N GLY A 208 13.39 -7.89 9.35
CA GLY A 208 12.93 -8.28 8.02
C GLY A 208 13.36 -7.31 6.92
N VAL A 209 13.31 -6.01 7.18
CA VAL A 209 13.81 -4.98 6.25
C VAL A 209 15.31 -5.06 6.11
N GLN A 210 16.08 -5.15 7.20
CA GLN A 210 17.54 -5.23 7.16
C GLN A 210 18.03 -6.49 6.43
N HIS A 211 17.36 -7.63 6.64
CA HIS A 211 17.65 -8.87 5.91
C HIS A 211 17.45 -8.69 4.39
N ALA A 212 16.31 -8.12 3.99
CA ALA A 212 16.02 -7.89 2.59
C ALA A 212 16.93 -6.83 1.93
N VAL A 213 17.26 -5.75 2.65
CA VAL A 213 18.24 -4.75 2.18
C VAL A 213 19.58 -5.43 1.87
N LYS A 214 20.05 -6.31 2.75
CA LYS A 214 21.30 -7.06 2.50
C LYS A 214 21.21 -7.95 1.26
N MET A 215 20.08 -8.63 1.04
CA MET A 215 19.88 -9.44 -0.17
C MET A 215 19.88 -8.59 -1.43
N LEU A 216 19.31 -7.38 -1.39
CA LEU A 216 19.31 -6.44 -2.52
C LEU A 216 20.70 -5.88 -2.79
N GLU A 217 21.47 -5.56 -1.75
CA GLU A 217 22.88 -5.17 -1.90
C GLU A 217 23.72 -6.29 -2.55
N ASP A 218 23.53 -7.54 -2.14
CA ASP A 218 24.19 -8.70 -2.75
C ASP A 218 23.80 -8.88 -4.24
N LEU A 219 22.53 -8.58 -4.58
CA LEU A 219 22.06 -8.56 -5.96
C LEU A 219 22.73 -7.46 -6.78
N LEU A 220 22.86 -6.25 -6.23
CA LEU A 220 23.57 -5.13 -6.86
C LEU A 220 25.06 -5.43 -7.07
N CYS A 221 25.72 -6.05 -6.10
CA CYS A 221 27.10 -6.52 -6.24
C CYS A 221 27.26 -7.55 -7.36
N LYS A 222 26.27 -8.44 -7.53
CA LYS A 222 26.32 -9.52 -8.55
C LYS A 222 26.09 -9.01 -9.97
N TRP A 223 25.10 -8.11 -10.18
CA TRP A 223 24.62 -7.72 -11.50
C TRP A 223 25.08 -6.33 -11.91
N GLY A 224 25.44 -5.47 -10.96
CA GLY A 224 25.69 -4.04 -11.16
C GLY A 224 24.41 -3.22 -11.20
N SER A 225 24.50 -1.98 -10.71
CA SER A 225 23.35 -1.08 -10.57
C SER A 225 22.63 -0.80 -11.89
N ASP A 226 23.38 -0.58 -12.99
CA ASP A 226 22.79 -0.26 -14.29
C ASP A 226 21.95 -1.41 -14.86
N VAL A 227 22.40 -2.65 -14.70
CA VAL A 227 21.65 -3.84 -15.13
C VAL A 227 20.39 -4.02 -14.29
N VAL A 228 20.47 -3.81 -12.98
CA VAL A 228 19.32 -3.87 -12.08
C VAL A 228 18.29 -2.79 -12.41
N LYS A 229 18.71 -1.55 -12.66
CA LYS A 229 17.84 -0.45 -13.12
C LYS A 229 17.14 -0.80 -14.45
N ALA A 230 17.89 -1.36 -15.42
CA ALA A 230 17.33 -1.80 -16.69
C ALA A 230 16.27 -2.90 -16.49
N ALA A 231 16.51 -3.85 -15.57
CA ALA A 231 15.57 -4.92 -15.26
C ALA A 231 14.28 -4.38 -14.62
N ILE A 232 14.36 -3.39 -13.73
CA ILE A 232 13.20 -2.71 -13.16
C ILE A 232 12.38 -2.04 -14.27
N ASN A 233 13.02 -1.23 -15.11
CA ASN A 233 12.35 -0.54 -16.22
C ASN A 233 11.66 -1.55 -17.15
N HIS A 234 12.37 -2.57 -17.59
CA HIS A 234 11.87 -3.62 -18.48
C HIS A 234 10.66 -4.35 -17.85
N SER A 235 10.73 -4.70 -16.56
CA SER A 235 9.63 -5.38 -15.87
C SER A 235 8.37 -4.51 -15.80
N ILE A 236 8.51 -3.21 -15.54
CA ILE A 236 7.40 -2.26 -15.51
C ILE A 236 6.75 -2.09 -16.88
N GLU A 237 7.55 -1.87 -17.92
CA GLU A 237 7.08 -1.76 -19.31
C GLU A 237 6.37 -3.04 -19.78
N HIS A 238 6.94 -4.21 -19.44
CA HIS A 238 6.33 -5.50 -19.77
C HIS A 238 4.97 -5.67 -19.06
N THR A 239 4.88 -5.28 -17.80
CA THR A 239 3.61 -5.33 -17.05
C THR A 239 2.57 -4.39 -17.65
N GLU A 240 2.92 -3.13 -17.95
CA GLU A 240 2.03 -2.19 -18.60
C GLU A 240 1.50 -2.74 -19.91
N LYS A 241 2.39 -3.25 -20.77
CA LYS A 241 1.98 -3.87 -22.04
C LYS A 241 0.98 -5.01 -21.81
N ARG A 242 1.26 -5.93 -20.89
CA ARG A 242 0.36 -7.05 -20.59
C ARG A 242 -1.00 -6.59 -20.05
N MET A 243 -1.01 -5.56 -19.20
CA MET A 243 -2.25 -4.96 -18.68
C MET A 243 -3.10 -4.42 -19.86
N ARG A 244 -2.48 -3.64 -20.75
CA ARG A 244 -3.17 -3.08 -21.91
C ARG A 244 -3.65 -4.18 -22.88
N ASP A 245 -2.85 -5.21 -23.12
CA ASP A 245 -3.20 -6.37 -23.94
C ASP A 245 -4.40 -7.15 -23.35
N GLU A 246 -4.56 -7.21 -22.02
CA GLU A 246 -5.72 -7.81 -21.37
C GLU A 246 -6.96 -6.90 -21.43
N ILE A 247 -6.80 -5.63 -21.10
CA ILE A 247 -7.89 -4.64 -21.11
C ILE A 247 -8.45 -4.47 -22.53
N SER A 248 -7.61 -4.51 -23.56
CA SER A 248 -8.05 -4.39 -24.97
C SER A 248 -8.95 -5.53 -25.47
N LYS A 249 -9.07 -6.62 -24.69
CA LYS A 249 -10.04 -7.69 -24.97
C LYS A 249 -11.46 -7.32 -24.54
N TRP A 250 -11.61 -6.32 -23.71
CA TRP A 250 -12.89 -5.81 -23.26
C TRP A 250 -13.47 -4.82 -24.27
N PRO A 251 -14.79 -4.80 -24.48
CA PRO A 251 -15.41 -3.80 -25.35
C PRO A 251 -15.20 -2.38 -24.79
N ASP A 252 -14.91 -1.43 -25.68
CA ASP A 252 -14.86 -0.02 -25.30
C ASP A 252 -16.23 0.46 -24.80
N GLY A 253 -16.23 1.30 -23.79
CA GLY A 253 -17.43 1.83 -23.17
C GLY A 253 -17.27 2.17 -21.70
N THR A 254 -18.34 2.69 -21.10
CA THR A 254 -18.39 3.03 -19.68
C THR A 254 -19.36 2.09 -18.97
N TYR A 255 -18.90 1.49 -17.88
CA TYR A 255 -19.60 0.49 -17.07
C TYR A 255 -19.70 0.98 -15.64
N GLU A 256 -20.90 1.07 -15.11
CA GLU A 256 -21.14 1.68 -13.82
C GLU A 256 -21.44 0.64 -12.73
N GLY A 257 -20.92 0.88 -11.53
CA GLY A 257 -21.24 0.16 -10.30
C GLY A 257 -21.66 1.11 -9.21
N THR A 258 -22.74 0.80 -8.52
CA THR A 258 -23.22 1.58 -7.37
C THR A 258 -23.63 0.65 -6.27
N VAL A 259 -23.09 0.91 -5.08
CA VAL A 259 -23.40 0.18 -3.86
C VAL A 259 -23.59 1.16 -2.70
N PHE A 260 -24.10 0.67 -1.57
CA PHE A 260 -24.38 1.51 -0.42
C PHE A 260 -23.81 0.89 0.85
N ILE A 261 -23.27 1.75 1.73
CA ILE A 261 -23.09 1.42 3.14
C ILE A 261 -24.44 1.67 3.81
N ASP A 262 -24.98 0.67 4.51
CA ASP A 262 -26.32 0.72 5.09
C ASP A 262 -26.48 1.90 6.07
N HIS A 263 -25.48 2.11 6.91
CA HIS A 263 -25.40 3.24 7.84
C HIS A 263 -23.96 3.44 8.35
N ASP A 264 -23.66 4.66 8.75
CA ASP A 264 -22.43 4.97 9.50
C ASP A 264 -22.57 4.62 10.99
N THR A 265 -21.54 4.88 11.78
CA THR A 265 -21.54 4.60 13.22
C THR A 265 -22.49 5.50 14.02
N ALA A 266 -22.92 6.64 13.45
CA ALA A 266 -23.92 7.55 14.01
C ALA A 266 -25.37 7.21 13.58
N GLY A 267 -25.54 6.25 12.64
CA GLY A 267 -26.85 5.82 12.14
C GLY A 267 -27.35 6.59 10.91
N THR A 268 -26.47 7.38 10.27
CA THR A 268 -26.76 8.03 8.98
C THR A 268 -26.82 6.96 7.89
N LYS A 269 -27.89 6.90 7.11
CA LYS A 269 -28.17 5.82 6.17
C LYS A 269 -27.83 6.15 4.73
N ASP A 270 -27.84 5.09 3.91
CA ASP A 270 -27.77 5.14 2.45
C ASP A 270 -26.56 5.93 1.95
N ILE A 271 -25.39 5.55 2.43
CA ILE A 271 -24.12 6.20 2.05
C ILE A 271 -23.63 5.58 0.76
N LYS A 272 -23.67 6.36 -0.32
CA LYS A 272 -23.43 5.87 -1.67
C LYS A 272 -21.93 5.77 -1.99
N VAL A 273 -21.54 4.63 -2.58
CA VAL A 273 -20.27 4.47 -3.30
C VAL A 273 -20.59 4.21 -4.76
N HIS A 274 -20.02 5.02 -5.64
CA HIS A 274 -20.24 4.96 -7.08
C HIS A 274 -18.91 4.86 -7.82
N VAL A 275 -18.89 4.07 -8.89
CA VAL A 275 -17.73 3.88 -9.77
C VAL A 275 -18.20 3.85 -11.22
N ALA A 276 -17.47 4.56 -12.09
CA ALA A 276 -17.56 4.45 -13.53
C ALA A 276 -16.25 3.90 -14.09
N CYS A 277 -16.26 2.71 -14.66
CA CYS A 277 -15.13 2.07 -15.32
C CYS A 277 -15.22 2.32 -16.81
N THR A 278 -14.33 3.13 -17.38
CA THR A 278 -14.28 3.42 -18.82
C THR A 278 -13.11 2.68 -19.47
N VAL A 279 -13.43 1.83 -20.44
CA VAL A 279 -12.46 1.14 -21.31
C VAL A 279 -12.35 1.92 -22.61
N ASP A 280 -11.12 2.29 -23.00
CA ASP A 280 -10.82 3.00 -24.23
C ASP A 280 -9.44 2.59 -24.76
N ASP A 281 -9.42 1.85 -25.87
CA ASP A 281 -8.20 1.39 -26.57
C ASP A 281 -7.13 0.77 -25.63
N GLY A 282 -7.54 -0.14 -24.74
CA GLY A 282 -6.64 -0.83 -23.80
C GLY A 282 -6.22 -0.01 -22.58
N GLN A 283 -6.79 1.17 -22.39
CA GLN A 283 -6.71 1.96 -21.16
C GLN A 283 -7.98 1.74 -20.33
N LEU A 284 -7.82 1.63 -19.02
CA LEU A 284 -8.93 1.63 -18.08
C LEU A 284 -8.89 2.88 -17.22
N THR A 285 -9.99 3.63 -17.18
CA THR A 285 -10.19 4.69 -16.18
C THR A 285 -11.24 4.24 -15.17
N VAL A 286 -10.91 4.30 -13.89
CA VAL A 286 -11.84 4.01 -12.78
C VAL A 286 -12.11 5.32 -12.04
N ASP A 287 -13.30 5.87 -12.23
CA ASP A 287 -13.71 7.17 -11.68
C ASP A 287 -14.76 6.97 -10.58
N LEU A 288 -14.45 7.46 -9.37
CA LEU A 288 -15.31 7.43 -8.18
C LEU A 288 -16.21 8.68 -8.05
N THR A 289 -16.31 9.50 -9.09
CA THR A 289 -17.19 10.68 -9.08
C THR A 289 -18.64 10.28 -8.82
N GLY A 290 -19.27 10.94 -7.86
CA GLY A 290 -20.63 10.60 -7.41
C GLY A 290 -20.68 9.72 -6.17
N THR A 291 -19.52 9.33 -5.62
CA THR A 291 -19.40 8.77 -4.26
C THR A 291 -19.72 9.85 -3.22
N ASP A 292 -20.29 9.46 -2.09
CA ASP A 292 -20.80 10.34 -1.04
C ASP A 292 -19.73 11.29 -0.50
N ASP A 293 -20.09 12.55 -0.33
CA ASP A 293 -19.22 13.64 0.15
C ASP A 293 -19.79 14.39 1.38
N ARG A 294 -20.83 13.84 2.03
CA ARG A 294 -21.40 14.40 3.25
C ARG A 294 -20.38 14.47 4.37
N GLN A 295 -20.12 15.67 4.90
CA GLN A 295 -19.04 15.90 5.86
C GLN A 295 -19.39 15.56 7.32
N ASP A 296 -20.64 15.28 7.61
CA ASP A 296 -21.19 14.88 8.92
C ASP A 296 -21.16 13.37 9.17
N LEU A 297 -20.68 12.58 8.21
CA LEU A 297 -20.55 11.14 8.35
C LEU A 297 -19.48 10.76 9.38
N VAL A 298 -19.67 9.62 10.06
CA VAL A 298 -18.79 9.11 11.12
C VAL A 298 -18.38 7.65 10.83
N GLY A 299 -17.07 7.37 10.90
CA GLY A 299 -16.56 5.99 10.80
C GLY A 299 -16.62 5.37 9.39
N VAL A 300 -16.75 6.17 8.34
CA VAL A 300 -16.81 5.70 6.94
C VAL A 300 -15.84 6.46 6.03
N TRP A 301 -14.75 6.92 6.59
CA TRP A 301 -13.72 7.64 5.87
C TRP A 301 -12.55 6.75 5.49
N ASN A 302 -12.03 6.91 4.28
CA ASN A 302 -10.85 6.18 3.81
C ASN A 302 -9.79 7.15 3.28
N THR A 303 -8.53 6.76 3.34
CA THR A 303 -7.46 7.57 2.77
C THR A 303 -7.43 7.44 1.25
N PHE A 304 -6.85 8.41 0.57
CA PHE A 304 -6.62 8.37 -0.86
C PHE A 304 -5.79 7.13 -1.28
N ALA A 305 -4.69 6.89 -0.57
CA ALA A 305 -3.79 5.78 -0.88
C ALA A 305 -4.50 4.42 -0.73
N ASN A 306 -5.26 4.25 0.34
CA ASN A 306 -6.00 3.02 0.61
C ASN A 306 -7.13 2.81 -0.42
N SER A 307 -7.91 3.84 -0.73
CA SER A 307 -8.96 3.78 -1.77
C SER A 307 -8.39 3.40 -3.13
N ARG A 308 -7.30 4.06 -3.55
CA ARG A 308 -6.57 3.74 -4.79
C ARG A 308 -6.10 2.27 -4.79
N SER A 309 -5.64 1.81 -3.65
CA SER A 309 -5.16 0.43 -3.49
C SER A 309 -6.30 -0.59 -3.63
N TYR A 310 -7.44 -0.35 -3.01
CA TYR A 310 -8.60 -1.25 -3.12
C TYR A 310 -9.18 -1.29 -4.54
N VAL A 311 -9.22 -0.16 -5.25
CA VAL A 311 -9.57 -0.13 -6.68
C VAL A 311 -8.64 -1.04 -7.47
N MET A 312 -7.32 -0.85 -7.37
CA MET A 312 -6.35 -1.66 -8.11
C MET A 312 -6.42 -3.13 -7.72
N THR A 313 -6.59 -3.44 -6.43
CA THR A 313 -6.74 -4.81 -5.95
C THR A 313 -7.93 -5.51 -6.63
N GLN A 314 -9.05 -4.80 -6.81
CA GLN A 314 -10.21 -5.38 -7.50
C GLN A 314 -10.00 -5.48 -9.01
N VAL A 315 -9.40 -4.48 -9.65
CA VAL A 315 -9.10 -4.51 -11.09
C VAL A 315 -8.28 -5.74 -11.46
N ILE A 316 -7.20 -6.02 -10.71
CA ILE A 316 -6.32 -7.16 -11.02
C ILE A 316 -7.00 -8.53 -10.88
N THR A 317 -8.11 -8.64 -10.15
CA THR A 317 -8.87 -9.90 -10.05
C THR A 317 -9.64 -10.23 -11.34
N HIS A 318 -9.86 -9.24 -12.21
CA HIS A 318 -10.52 -9.41 -13.50
C HIS A 318 -9.53 -9.67 -14.66
N LEU A 319 -8.23 -9.67 -14.38
CA LEU A 319 -7.16 -9.82 -15.35
C LEU A 319 -6.41 -11.16 -15.17
N ASP A 320 -5.44 -11.40 -16.03
CA ASP A 320 -4.57 -12.58 -15.93
C ASP A 320 -3.78 -12.56 -14.61
N PRO A 321 -3.95 -13.56 -13.72
CA PRO A 321 -3.29 -13.59 -12.41
C PRO A 321 -1.76 -13.71 -12.48
N THR A 322 -1.19 -13.98 -13.65
CA THR A 322 0.27 -14.06 -13.85
C THR A 322 0.90 -12.71 -14.17
N ILE A 323 0.11 -11.63 -14.28
CA ILE A 323 0.63 -10.27 -14.41
C ILE A 323 1.37 -9.87 -13.14
N VAL A 324 2.59 -9.38 -13.32
CA VAL A 324 3.45 -8.96 -12.18
C VAL A 324 2.87 -7.71 -11.52
N ARG A 325 2.84 -7.69 -10.19
CA ARG A 325 2.36 -6.53 -9.43
C ARG A 325 3.48 -5.50 -9.32
N ASN A 326 3.47 -4.52 -10.20
CA ASN A 326 4.42 -3.41 -10.19
C ASN A 326 3.78 -2.13 -10.75
N GLU A 327 4.57 -1.06 -10.93
CA GLU A 327 4.09 0.24 -11.41
C GLU A 327 3.39 0.18 -12.78
N GLY A 328 3.73 -0.78 -13.62
CA GLY A 328 3.10 -0.94 -14.94
C GLY A 328 1.58 -1.13 -14.87
N MET A 329 1.06 -1.61 -13.75
CA MET A 329 -0.40 -1.67 -13.52
C MET A 329 -1.02 -0.27 -13.49
N PHE A 330 -0.38 0.67 -12.80
CA PHE A 330 -0.86 2.05 -12.68
C PHE A 330 -0.63 2.88 -13.94
N ASN A 331 0.26 2.46 -14.83
CA ASN A 331 0.42 3.08 -16.14
C ASN A 331 -0.74 2.74 -17.09
N ALA A 332 -1.35 1.56 -16.92
CA ALA A 332 -2.48 1.09 -17.73
C ALA A 332 -3.86 1.41 -17.11
N VAL A 333 -3.90 1.83 -15.85
CA VAL A 333 -5.15 2.11 -15.12
C VAL A 333 -5.08 3.49 -14.47
N GLU A 334 -5.91 4.41 -14.95
CA GLU A 334 -6.13 5.70 -14.31
C GLU A 334 -7.18 5.56 -13.21
N ILE A 335 -6.92 6.13 -12.03
CA ILE A 335 -7.85 6.10 -10.90
C ILE A 335 -8.15 7.54 -10.49
N VAL A 336 -9.41 7.94 -10.64
CA VAL A 336 -9.92 9.27 -10.30
C VAL A 336 -10.73 9.18 -9.02
N ILE A 337 -10.29 9.87 -7.97
CA ILE A 337 -10.97 9.92 -6.67
C ILE A 337 -11.26 11.39 -6.34
N PRO A 338 -12.55 11.80 -6.29
CA PRO A 338 -12.92 13.17 -6.02
C PRO A 338 -12.44 13.66 -4.65
N GLU A 339 -11.99 14.91 -4.59
CA GLU A 339 -11.61 15.56 -3.34
C GLU A 339 -12.84 15.79 -2.45
N GLY A 340 -12.73 15.49 -1.16
CA GLY A 340 -13.79 15.71 -0.17
C GLY A 340 -14.79 14.55 -0.02
N CYS A 341 -14.79 13.55 -0.91
CA CYS A 341 -15.63 12.37 -0.75
C CYS A 341 -15.08 11.40 0.32
N ILE A 342 -15.89 10.42 0.72
CA ILE A 342 -15.49 9.44 1.74
C ILE A 342 -14.27 8.59 1.35
N ALA A 343 -13.93 8.51 0.06
CA ALA A 343 -12.74 7.81 -0.46
C ALA A 343 -11.48 8.70 -0.52
N GLN A 344 -11.62 10.01 -0.41
CA GLN A 344 -10.54 11.01 -0.32
C GLN A 344 -10.98 12.20 0.54
N PRO A 345 -11.11 12.02 1.85
CA PRO A 345 -11.63 13.03 2.75
C PRO A 345 -10.71 14.25 2.91
N PRO A 346 -11.21 15.34 3.54
CA PRO A 346 -10.35 16.39 4.07
C PRO A 346 -9.30 15.85 5.04
N PRO A 347 -8.17 16.56 5.23
CA PRO A 347 -7.11 16.15 6.16
C PRO A 347 -7.62 15.90 7.58
N ASN A 348 -6.92 15.03 8.28
CA ASN A 348 -7.16 14.65 9.67
C ASN A 348 -8.52 13.97 9.94
N LYS A 349 -9.27 13.55 8.92
CA LYS A 349 -10.43 12.68 9.15
C LYS A 349 -9.98 11.33 9.70
N PRO A 350 -10.78 10.69 10.57
CA PRO A 350 -10.47 9.37 11.08
C PRO A 350 -10.51 8.35 9.94
N ALA A 351 -9.56 7.44 9.87
CA ALA A 351 -9.42 6.50 8.77
C ALA A 351 -9.24 5.04 9.23
N ALA A 352 -9.28 4.76 10.54
CA ALA A 352 -9.04 3.41 11.05
C ALA A 352 -10.05 2.39 10.50
N LEU A 353 -11.32 2.78 10.35
CA LEU A 353 -12.36 1.95 9.75
C LEU A 353 -12.32 1.90 8.22
N GLY A 354 -11.47 2.71 7.57
CA GLY A 354 -11.42 2.86 6.11
C GLY A 354 -11.19 1.56 5.34
N SER A 355 -10.47 0.60 5.92
CA SER A 355 -10.26 -0.72 5.33
C SER A 355 -11.49 -1.63 5.37
N PHE A 356 -12.52 -1.27 6.14
CA PHE A 356 -13.83 -1.94 6.15
C PHE A 356 -14.84 -1.15 5.32
N HIS A 357 -15.08 0.12 5.67
CA HIS A 357 -16.00 1.04 5.00
C HIS A 357 -15.29 2.37 4.76
N PRO A 358 -15.23 2.87 3.52
CA PRO A 358 -15.87 2.41 2.28
C PRO A 358 -15.02 1.44 1.41
N ALA A 359 -13.89 0.90 1.89
CA ALA A 359 -13.01 0.09 1.06
C ALA A 359 -13.71 -1.15 0.47
N CYS A 360 -14.51 -1.85 1.27
CA CYS A 360 -15.29 -3.00 0.79
C CYS A 360 -16.30 -2.59 -0.29
N GLU A 361 -16.97 -1.46 -0.10
CA GLU A 361 -17.93 -0.92 -1.07
C GLU A 361 -17.25 -0.44 -2.35
N ILE A 362 -16.06 0.18 -2.26
CA ILE A 362 -15.26 0.53 -3.43
C ILE A 362 -14.93 -0.73 -4.24
N THR A 363 -14.45 -1.77 -3.58
CA THR A 363 -14.15 -3.06 -4.21
C THR A 363 -15.39 -3.66 -4.87
N GLU A 364 -16.52 -3.65 -4.18
CA GLU A 364 -17.79 -4.19 -4.69
C GLU A 364 -18.30 -3.38 -5.88
N ALA A 365 -18.25 -2.04 -5.83
CA ALA A 365 -18.68 -1.20 -6.94
C ALA A 365 -17.83 -1.42 -8.20
N VAL A 366 -16.50 -1.54 -8.06
CA VAL A 366 -15.59 -1.91 -9.16
C VAL A 366 -15.92 -3.29 -9.71
N CYS A 367 -16.18 -4.27 -8.82
CA CYS A 367 -16.58 -5.62 -9.22
C CYS A 367 -17.90 -5.61 -10.01
N VAL A 368 -18.91 -4.87 -9.58
CA VAL A 368 -20.20 -4.71 -10.28
C VAL A 368 -20.00 -4.10 -11.66
N ALA A 369 -19.16 -3.06 -11.78
CA ALA A 369 -18.85 -2.42 -13.04
C ALA A 369 -18.11 -3.39 -14.00
N LEU A 370 -17.02 -4.00 -13.56
CA LEU A 370 -16.16 -4.85 -14.41
C LEU A 370 -16.81 -6.22 -14.73
N SER A 371 -17.75 -6.71 -13.91
CA SER A 371 -18.51 -7.93 -14.23
C SER A 371 -19.38 -7.79 -15.47
N GLN A 372 -19.63 -6.57 -15.95
CA GLN A 372 -20.38 -6.31 -17.19
C GLN A 372 -19.51 -6.54 -18.44
N VAL A 373 -18.20 -6.41 -18.34
CA VAL A 373 -17.24 -6.63 -19.44
C VAL A 373 -16.52 -7.97 -19.37
N ALA A 374 -16.30 -8.49 -18.17
CA ALA A 374 -15.62 -9.77 -17.92
C ALA A 374 -16.48 -10.67 -17.01
N PRO A 375 -17.68 -11.10 -17.47
CA PRO A 375 -18.60 -11.89 -16.65
C PRO A 375 -18.03 -13.23 -16.19
N GLU A 376 -17.08 -13.81 -16.93
CA GLU A 376 -16.36 -15.03 -16.55
C GLU A 376 -15.42 -14.83 -15.36
N ARG A 377 -15.07 -13.58 -15.05
CA ARG A 377 -14.28 -13.16 -13.89
C ARG A 377 -15.13 -12.56 -12.78
N ALA A 378 -16.45 -12.48 -13.00
CA ALA A 378 -17.38 -11.99 -11.99
C ALA A 378 -17.24 -12.78 -10.69
N GLN A 379 -17.12 -12.05 -9.60
CA GLN A 379 -17.05 -12.64 -8.28
C GLN A 379 -18.44 -12.57 -7.62
N PRO A 380 -18.79 -13.57 -6.79
CA PRO A 380 -19.96 -13.44 -5.94
C PRO A 380 -19.80 -12.22 -5.05
N GLN A 381 -20.91 -11.63 -4.65
CA GLN A 381 -20.96 -10.50 -3.75
C GLN A 381 -19.99 -10.70 -2.58
N LEU A 382 -19.14 -9.71 -2.32
CA LEU A 382 -18.19 -9.78 -1.22
C LEU A 382 -18.96 -9.90 0.09
N TYR A 383 -18.58 -10.88 0.91
CA TYR A 383 -19.07 -10.98 2.26
C TYR A 383 -18.54 -9.79 3.06
N LYS A 384 -19.40 -8.82 3.32
CA LYS A 384 -19.09 -7.71 4.22
C LYS A 384 -19.14 -8.23 5.63
N ILE A 385 -17.99 -8.55 6.18
CA ILE A 385 -17.86 -8.80 7.61
C ILE A 385 -18.12 -7.44 8.26
N GLY A 386 -19.30 -7.29 8.86
CA GLY A 386 -19.45 -6.26 9.90
C GLY A 386 -18.29 -6.48 10.88
N MET A 387 -17.71 -5.39 11.43
CA MET A 387 -16.56 -5.42 12.33
C MET A 387 -16.33 -6.81 12.89
N PRO A 388 -15.24 -7.50 12.60
CA PRO A 388 -14.99 -8.78 13.21
C PRO A 388 -15.03 -8.55 14.71
N ASN A 389 -15.99 -9.13 15.40
CA ASN A 389 -15.98 -9.22 16.85
C ASN A 389 -14.84 -10.21 17.22
N ALA A 390 -13.64 -9.89 16.82
CA ALA A 390 -12.46 -10.50 17.35
C ALA A 390 -12.27 -9.92 18.74
N VAL A 391 -13.02 -10.44 19.69
CA VAL A 391 -12.69 -10.30 21.11
C VAL A 391 -11.42 -11.12 21.31
N ILE A 392 -10.28 -10.53 21.01
CA ILE A 392 -8.99 -11.08 21.43
C ILE A 392 -8.87 -10.72 22.91
N GLY A 393 -9.42 -11.58 23.77
CA GLY A 393 -9.16 -11.53 25.19
C GLY A 393 -7.75 -12.03 25.44
N PHE A 394 -6.88 -11.15 25.91
CA PHE A 394 -5.64 -11.55 26.57
C PHE A 394 -5.94 -11.58 28.07
N ASP A 395 -5.87 -12.75 28.69
CA ASP A 395 -5.75 -12.90 30.14
C ASP A 395 -4.33 -12.55 30.60
#